data_e6b25d8ad5ae9d6eacdf04335d58512d
#
_entry.id   e6b25d8ad5ae9d6eacdf04335d58512d
#
_cell.length_a   1.000
_cell.length_b   1.000
_cell.length_c   1.000
_cell.angle_alpha   90.00
_cell.angle_beta   90.00
_cell.angle_gamma   90.00
#
_symmetry.space_group_name_H-M   'P 1'
#
loop_
_entity.id
_entity.type
_entity.pdbx_description
1 polymer ?
#
loop_
_entity_poly.entity_id
_entity_poly.type
_entity_poly.pdbx_seq_one_letter_code
_entity_poly.pdbx_strand_id
1 'polypeptide(L)'
;MKQRRYPPAPAQAYLFATCLVDVFVPQAGLDTVRLLEREGLAVHFPRGQSCCGQPAYSSGNPEQARTVALAQLDLFAEPWPVIVPSGSCAGMMRHHWPQLFADDPVAGPKAFALAERVFELSEFLLHVLKVRFDVSGVAGQPPETVVLHTSCAARREMGTRDHGVALVDALPGITRAEHQRESECCGFGGTFSLKHPDISGAMVQDKIASACATGCDRLVSADCGCLLNIGHAARHQGAPLPVEHLATFLWRRTGGGAKEQA
;
A
#
# COMPACT_ATOMS: atom_id res chain seq x y z
N MET A 1 -5.31 -9.50 19.22
CA MET A 1 -3.94 -9.42 18.64
C MET A 1 -3.01 -8.80 19.67
N LYS A 2 -1.79 -9.33 19.87
CA LYS A 2 -0.78 -8.66 20.71
C LYS A 2 -0.40 -7.35 20.03
N GLN A 3 -0.42 -6.25 20.77
CA GLN A 3 -0.03 -4.94 20.26
C GLN A 3 1.44 -4.99 19.79
N ARG A 4 1.69 -4.65 18.54
CA ARG A 4 3.04 -4.62 17.98
C ARG A 4 3.87 -3.55 18.70
N ARG A 5 5.09 -3.89 19.09
CA ARG A 5 6.07 -2.91 19.57
C ARG A 5 6.78 -2.31 18.35
N TYR A 6 6.79 -0.99 18.28
CA TYR A 6 7.44 -0.26 17.20
C TYR A 6 8.87 0.14 17.60
N PRO A 7 9.84 0.01 16.70
CA PRO A 7 11.21 0.47 16.96
C PRO A 7 11.26 2.01 17.00
N PRO A 8 12.34 2.61 17.53
CA PRO A 8 12.61 4.02 17.32
C PRO A 8 12.80 4.32 15.83
N ALA A 9 12.62 5.59 15.44
CA ALA A 9 12.83 6.02 14.06
C ALA A 9 14.27 5.68 13.60
N PRO A 10 14.42 4.90 12.51
CA PRO A 10 15.74 4.52 11.99
C PRO A 10 16.32 5.63 11.11
N ALA A 11 17.64 5.59 10.86
CA ALA A 11 18.28 6.46 9.89
C ALA A 11 18.17 5.92 8.44
N GLN A 12 17.91 4.63 8.28
CA GLN A 12 17.91 3.94 6.99
C GLN A 12 16.72 2.98 6.88
N ALA A 13 16.19 2.82 5.68
CA ALA A 13 15.13 1.88 5.38
C ALA A 13 15.27 1.32 3.96
N TYR A 14 14.76 0.11 3.74
CA TYR A 14 14.55 -0.43 2.41
C TYR A 14 13.16 -0.05 1.90
N LEU A 15 13.07 0.22 0.60
CA LEU A 15 11.79 0.23 -0.12
C LEU A 15 11.61 -1.10 -0.85
N PHE A 16 10.52 -1.81 -0.58
CA PHE A 16 9.99 -2.83 -1.46
C PHE A 16 8.87 -2.22 -2.30
N ALA A 17 9.20 -1.79 -3.53
CA ALA A 17 8.27 -1.00 -4.36
C ALA A 17 7.02 -1.77 -4.77
N THR A 18 7.07 -3.10 -4.81
CA THR A 18 6.06 -4.01 -5.37
C THR A 18 5.99 -3.98 -6.90
N CYS A 19 5.69 -5.12 -7.51
CA CYS A 19 5.65 -5.25 -8.97
C CYS A 19 4.59 -4.34 -9.62
N LEU A 20 3.43 -4.16 -8.97
CA LEU A 20 2.35 -3.35 -9.53
C LEU A 20 2.64 -1.84 -9.42
N VAL A 21 3.26 -1.41 -8.33
CA VAL A 21 3.68 0.00 -8.19
C VAL A 21 4.76 0.32 -9.18
N ASP A 22 5.79 -0.52 -9.28
CA ASP A 22 6.93 -0.30 -10.18
C ASP A 22 6.50 -0.21 -11.65
N VAL A 23 5.61 -1.08 -12.09
CA VAL A 23 5.19 -1.16 -13.50
C VAL A 23 4.07 -0.19 -13.87
N PHE A 24 3.07 -0.01 -13.01
CA PHE A 24 1.84 0.69 -13.38
C PHE A 24 1.66 2.06 -12.72
N VAL A 25 2.27 2.28 -11.56
CA VAL A 25 2.11 3.52 -10.79
C VAL A 25 3.46 3.91 -10.16
N PRO A 26 4.55 4.04 -10.95
CA PRO A 26 5.90 4.30 -10.41
C PRO A 26 5.96 5.58 -9.57
N GLN A 27 5.11 6.55 -9.86
CA GLN A 27 5.00 7.77 -9.07
C GLN A 27 4.72 7.48 -7.59
N ALA A 28 3.91 6.47 -7.26
CA ALA A 28 3.63 6.11 -5.87
C ALA A 28 4.89 5.58 -5.15
N GLY A 29 5.75 4.86 -5.86
CA GLY A 29 7.07 4.45 -5.34
C GLY A 29 7.98 5.63 -5.08
N LEU A 30 8.09 6.55 -6.04
CA LEU A 30 8.89 7.77 -5.90
C LEU A 30 8.37 8.66 -4.76
N ASP A 31 7.07 8.83 -4.65
CA ASP A 31 6.48 9.64 -3.58
C ASP A 31 6.63 8.96 -2.21
N THR A 32 6.66 7.62 -2.16
CA THR A 32 7.04 6.90 -0.94
C THR A 32 8.48 7.23 -0.52
N VAL A 33 9.43 7.20 -1.46
CA VAL A 33 10.82 7.61 -1.17
C VAL A 33 10.87 9.03 -0.65
N ARG A 34 10.24 9.98 -1.35
CA ARG A 34 10.22 11.40 -0.97
C ARG A 34 9.61 11.65 0.41
N LEU A 35 8.53 10.94 0.74
CA LEU A 35 7.91 11.01 2.08
C LEU A 35 8.89 10.56 3.16
N LEU A 36 9.61 9.46 2.94
CA LEU A 36 10.57 8.91 3.89
C LEU A 36 11.82 9.78 4.02
N GLU A 37 12.36 10.26 2.90
CA GLU A 37 13.54 11.15 2.88
C GLU A 37 13.25 12.50 3.52
N ARG A 38 12.05 13.03 3.37
CA ARG A 38 11.61 14.25 4.05
C ARG A 38 11.64 14.11 5.58
N GLU A 39 11.41 12.90 6.08
CA GLU A 39 11.51 12.57 7.51
C GLU A 39 12.96 12.20 7.94
N GLY A 40 13.94 12.39 7.05
CA GLY A 40 15.37 12.21 7.34
C GLY A 40 15.90 10.79 7.13
N LEU A 41 15.17 9.88 6.48
CA LEU A 41 15.65 8.54 6.21
C LEU A 41 16.48 8.49 4.92
N ALA A 42 17.56 7.71 4.92
CA ALA A 42 18.18 7.25 3.68
C ALA A 42 17.42 6.00 3.19
N VAL A 43 16.84 6.09 1.99
CA VAL A 43 16.03 5.01 1.41
C VAL A 43 16.85 4.21 0.41
N HIS A 44 16.91 2.89 0.60
CA HIS A 44 17.64 1.96 -0.23
C HIS A 44 16.66 1.13 -1.07
N PHE A 45 16.91 1.09 -2.37
CA PHE A 45 16.11 0.32 -3.32
C PHE A 45 16.98 -0.78 -3.96
N PRO A 46 16.91 -2.04 -3.47
CA PRO A 46 17.59 -3.16 -4.11
C PRO A 46 17.04 -3.42 -5.53
N ARG A 47 17.88 -3.28 -6.55
CA ARG A 47 17.45 -3.34 -7.97
C ARG A 47 16.98 -4.73 -8.43
N GLY A 48 17.31 -5.79 -7.70
CA GLY A 48 16.89 -7.16 -8.00
C GLY A 48 15.47 -7.51 -7.56
N GLN A 49 14.71 -6.53 -7.04
CA GLN A 49 13.34 -6.76 -6.59
C GLN A 49 12.42 -7.22 -7.71
N SER A 50 11.43 -8.04 -7.34
CA SER A 50 10.37 -8.47 -8.23
C SER A 50 9.02 -8.50 -7.49
N CYS A 51 8.30 -9.62 -7.56
CA CYS A 51 7.01 -9.78 -6.90
C CYS A 51 7.16 -10.32 -5.47
N CYS A 52 6.21 -10.02 -4.58
CA CYS A 52 6.12 -10.64 -3.26
C CYS A 52 5.65 -12.11 -3.28
N GLY A 53 5.17 -12.60 -4.43
CA GLY A 53 4.63 -13.96 -4.59
C GLY A 53 3.14 -14.10 -4.28
N GLN A 54 2.46 -13.07 -3.84
CA GLN A 54 1.04 -13.14 -3.47
C GLN A 54 0.11 -13.67 -4.57
N PRO A 55 0.23 -13.30 -5.86
CA PRO A 55 -0.65 -13.84 -6.91
C PRO A 55 -0.57 -15.35 -7.03
N ALA A 56 0.60 -15.94 -6.91
CA ALA A 56 0.78 -17.39 -6.91
C ALA A 56 0.19 -18.00 -5.63
N TYR A 57 0.49 -17.42 -4.48
CA TYR A 57 0.01 -17.89 -3.18
C TYR A 57 -1.52 -17.92 -3.13
N SER A 58 -2.17 -16.81 -3.45
CA SER A 58 -3.64 -16.69 -3.43
C SER A 58 -4.34 -17.54 -4.49
N SER A 59 -3.61 -18.03 -5.50
CA SER A 59 -4.09 -18.94 -6.53
C SER A 59 -3.92 -20.42 -6.18
N GLY A 60 -3.45 -20.73 -4.96
CA GLY A 60 -3.22 -22.11 -4.51
C GLY A 60 -1.90 -22.72 -5.00
N ASN A 61 -0.91 -21.90 -5.40
CA ASN A 61 0.40 -22.35 -5.88
C ASN A 61 1.52 -21.90 -4.91
N PRO A 62 1.58 -22.46 -3.67
CA PRO A 62 2.55 -22.05 -2.66
C PRO A 62 4.00 -22.27 -3.08
N GLU A 63 4.30 -23.32 -3.85
CA GLU A 63 5.66 -23.60 -4.35
C GLU A 63 6.17 -22.51 -5.29
N GLN A 64 5.31 -22.00 -6.17
CA GLN A 64 5.68 -20.87 -7.02
C GLN A 64 5.86 -19.59 -6.20
N ALA A 65 5.00 -19.37 -5.22
CA ALA A 65 5.14 -18.24 -4.30
C ALA A 65 6.44 -18.32 -3.50
N ARG A 66 6.82 -19.54 -3.03
CA ARG A 66 8.08 -19.82 -2.35
C ARG A 66 9.29 -19.50 -3.22
N THR A 67 9.27 -19.95 -4.49
CA THR A 67 10.36 -19.67 -5.45
C THR A 67 10.57 -18.15 -5.64
N VAL A 68 9.48 -17.40 -5.83
CA VAL A 68 9.54 -15.95 -5.97
C VAL A 68 10.05 -15.29 -4.70
N ALA A 69 9.53 -15.68 -3.53
CA ALA A 69 9.93 -15.12 -2.24
C ALA A 69 11.41 -15.40 -1.90
N LEU A 70 11.90 -16.63 -2.21
CA LEU A 70 13.29 -17.01 -1.98
C LEU A 70 14.27 -16.07 -2.68
N ALA A 71 13.98 -15.70 -3.93
CA ALA A 71 14.81 -14.78 -4.70
C ALA A 71 14.87 -13.34 -4.10
N GLN A 72 13.97 -13.01 -3.17
CA GLN A 72 13.93 -11.69 -2.53
C GLN A 72 14.66 -11.65 -1.18
N LEU A 73 14.79 -12.78 -0.47
CA LEU A 73 15.25 -12.79 0.92
C LEU A 73 16.64 -12.16 1.11
N ASP A 74 17.57 -12.43 0.20
CA ASP A 74 18.96 -11.94 0.29
C ASP A 74 19.13 -10.49 -0.19
N LEU A 75 18.10 -9.90 -0.81
CA LEU A 75 18.13 -8.50 -1.25
C LEU A 75 18.04 -7.50 -0.08
N PHE A 76 17.51 -7.96 1.05
CA PHE A 76 17.29 -7.14 2.26
C PHE A 76 18.21 -7.60 3.39
N ALA A 77 19.52 -7.67 3.11
CA ALA A 77 20.51 -8.26 4.02
C ALA A 77 20.71 -7.45 5.30
N GLU A 78 20.69 -6.12 5.19
CA GLU A 78 20.87 -5.25 6.35
C GLU A 78 19.66 -5.27 7.29
N PRO A 79 19.83 -5.03 8.59
CA PRO A 79 18.74 -5.10 9.57
C PRO A 79 17.77 -3.90 9.53
N TRP A 80 17.70 -3.19 8.40
CA TRP A 80 16.83 -2.03 8.24
C TRP A 80 15.38 -2.42 8.02
N PRO A 81 14.42 -1.58 8.44
CA PRO A 81 13.03 -1.77 8.10
C PRO A 81 12.80 -1.85 6.59
N VAL A 82 11.87 -2.69 6.17
CA VAL A 82 11.42 -2.81 4.78
C VAL A 82 10.04 -2.17 4.67
N ILE A 83 9.97 -1.06 3.96
CA ILE A 83 8.75 -0.29 3.78
C ILE A 83 8.06 -0.72 2.51
N VAL A 84 6.79 -1.07 2.61
CA VAL A 84 5.98 -1.60 1.52
C VAL A 84 4.76 -0.70 1.31
N PRO A 85 4.67 0.05 0.21
CA PRO A 85 3.50 0.89 -0.09
C PRO A 85 2.34 0.03 -0.67
N SER A 86 2.00 -1.04 0.04
CA SER A 86 0.90 -1.95 -0.31
C SER A 86 0.59 -2.88 0.86
N GLY A 87 -0.63 -2.83 1.36
CA GLY A 87 -1.07 -3.70 2.45
C GLY A 87 -1.06 -5.17 2.07
N SER A 88 -1.37 -5.50 0.82
CA SER A 88 -1.38 -6.88 0.33
C SER A 88 0.02 -7.49 0.22
N CYS A 89 0.99 -6.75 -0.32
CA CYS A 89 2.37 -7.23 -0.38
C CYS A 89 3.02 -7.25 1.00
N ALA A 90 2.76 -6.26 1.86
CA ALA A 90 3.23 -6.27 3.24
C ALA A 90 2.69 -7.47 4.03
N GLY A 91 1.40 -7.81 3.88
CA GLY A 91 0.79 -9.00 4.46
C GLY A 91 1.45 -10.28 3.99
N MET A 92 1.69 -10.41 2.67
CA MET A 92 2.40 -11.56 2.11
C MET A 92 3.80 -11.73 2.72
N MET A 93 4.59 -10.67 2.78
CA MET A 93 5.95 -10.72 3.32
C MET A 93 5.97 -10.98 4.84
N ARG A 94 5.04 -10.35 5.59
CA ARG A 94 5.02 -10.44 7.05
C ARG A 94 4.45 -11.76 7.58
N HIS A 95 3.38 -12.25 6.95
CA HIS A 95 2.60 -13.36 7.52
C HIS A 95 2.79 -14.66 6.76
N HIS A 96 2.99 -14.62 5.44
CA HIS A 96 3.02 -15.81 4.62
C HIS A 96 4.45 -16.28 4.27
N TRP A 97 5.42 -15.37 4.10
CA TRP A 97 6.82 -15.80 3.88
C TRP A 97 7.35 -16.68 5.00
N PRO A 98 7.19 -16.37 6.31
CA PRO A 98 7.61 -17.28 7.37
C PRO A 98 6.98 -18.67 7.26
N GLN A 99 5.73 -18.76 6.83
CA GLN A 99 5.02 -20.03 6.67
C GLN A 99 5.53 -20.81 5.45
N LEU A 100 5.82 -20.13 4.32
CA LEU A 100 6.38 -20.75 3.12
C LEU A 100 7.75 -21.40 3.35
N PHE A 101 8.50 -20.96 4.33
CA PHE A 101 9.84 -21.44 4.65
C PHE A 101 9.95 -22.11 6.01
N ALA A 102 8.83 -22.48 6.65
CA ALA A 102 8.84 -23.00 8.01
C ALA A 102 9.65 -24.32 8.17
N ASP A 103 9.74 -25.10 7.11
CA ASP A 103 10.48 -26.35 7.04
C ASP A 103 11.92 -26.20 6.47
N ASP A 104 12.33 -24.99 6.07
CA ASP A 104 13.64 -24.73 5.47
C ASP A 104 14.62 -24.22 6.54
N PRO A 105 15.68 -24.99 6.89
CA PRO A 105 16.60 -24.60 7.95
C PRO A 105 17.47 -23.38 7.62
N VAL A 106 17.55 -22.98 6.35
CA VAL A 106 18.35 -21.84 5.89
C VAL A 106 17.47 -20.64 5.58
N ALA A 107 16.44 -20.83 4.79
CA ALA A 107 15.54 -19.73 4.38
C ALA A 107 14.54 -19.34 5.48
N GLY A 108 14.10 -20.29 6.32
CA GLY A 108 13.13 -20.04 7.38
C GLY A 108 13.56 -18.95 8.37
N PRO A 109 14.74 -19.04 8.99
CA PRO A 109 15.24 -17.98 9.87
C PRO A 109 15.37 -16.61 9.18
N LYS A 110 15.79 -16.57 7.91
CA LYS A 110 15.87 -15.33 7.11
C LYS A 110 14.49 -14.72 6.88
N ALA A 111 13.52 -15.55 6.46
CA ALA A 111 12.15 -15.12 6.21
C ALA A 111 11.49 -14.58 7.48
N PHE A 112 11.69 -15.25 8.60
CA PHE A 112 11.19 -14.79 9.91
C PHE A 112 11.82 -13.46 10.31
N ALA A 113 13.14 -13.33 10.27
CA ALA A 113 13.83 -12.10 10.61
C ALA A 113 13.45 -10.93 9.71
N LEU A 114 13.20 -11.19 8.42
CA LEU A 114 12.74 -10.18 7.48
C LEU A 114 11.30 -9.75 7.80
N ALA A 115 10.40 -10.69 8.07
CA ALA A 115 9.00 -10.44 8.37
C ALA A 115 8.80 -9.49 9.57
N GLU A 116 9.63 -9.62 10.61
CA GLU A 116 9.59 -8.77 11.82
C GLU A 116 9.84 -7.29 11.51
N ARG A 117 10.57 -6.98 10.46
CA ARG A 117 10.93 -5.62 10.06
C ARG A 117 10.23 -5.10 8.79
N VAL A 118 9.26 -5.86 8.28
CA VAL A 118 8.35 -5.38 7.22
C VAL A 118 7.29 -4.47 7.81
N PHE A 119 7.07 -3.33 7.18
CA PHE A 119 6.04 -2.35 7.54
C PHE A 119 5.26 -1.92 6.31
N GLU A 120 3.94 -1.87 6.43
CA GLU A 120 3.14 -1.14 5.46
C GLU A 120 3.39 0.36 5.66
N LEU A 121 3.34 1.14 4.56
CA LEU A 121 3.72 2.56 4.57
C LEU A 121 2.98 3.37 5.63
N SER A 122 1.65 3.25 5.72
CA SER A 122 0.86 4.05 6.67
C SER A 122 1.17 3.68 8.12
N GLU A 123 1.41 2.40 8.40
CA GLU A 123 1.85 1.91 9.70
C GLU A 123 3.20 2.53 10.09
N PHE A 124 4.15 2.54 9.15
CA PHE A 124 5.49 3.06 9.40
C PHE A 124 5.48 4.57 9.65
N LEU A 125 4.78 5.33 8.80
CA LEU A 125 4.64 6.77 8.96
C LEU A 125 4.02 7.13 10.31
N LEU A 126 2.94 6.45 10.71
CA LEU A 126 2.18 6.79 11.90
C LEU A 126 2.89 6.36 13.20
N HIS A 127 3.42 5.14 13.25
CA HIS A 127 3.88 4.54 14.51
C HIS A 127 5.39 4.54 14.70
N VAL A 128 6.17 4.46 13.63
CA VAL A 128 7.63 4.49 13.70
C VAL A 128 8.15 5.91 13.59
N LEU A 129 7.78 6.62 12.51
CA LEU A 129 8.22 7.99 12.29
C LEU A 129 7.39 9.01 13.08
N LYS A 130 6.13 8.67 13.44
CA LYS A 130 5.20 9.54 14.15
C LYS A 130 5.04 10.88 13.44
N VAL A 131 4.88 10.81 12.12
CA VAL A 131 4.87 11.98 11.25
C VAL A 131 3.80 12.99 11.70
N ARG A 132 4.20 14.25 11.71
CA ARG A 132 3.31 15.40 11.80
C ARG A 132 3.53 16.22 10.55
N PHE A 133 2.59 16.13 9.62
CA PHE A 133 2.75 16.83 8.35
C PHE A 133 2.82 18.34 8.58
N ASP A 134 3.94 18.95 8.17
CA ASP A 134 4.00 20.39 8.05
C ASP A 134 3.15 20.82 6.86
N VAL A 135 2.07 21.49 7.16
CA VAL A 135 1.09 21.97 6.17
C VAL A 135 1.16 23.48 5.96
N SER A 136 2.14 24.15 6.54
CA SER A 136 2.33 25.59 6.41
C SER A 136 2.55 26.03 4.94
N GLY A 137 3.19 25.16 4.14
CA GLY A 137 3.44 25.40 2.71
C GLY A 137 2.30 25.05 1.76
N VAL A 138 1.16 24.55 2.26
CA VAL A 138 0.01 24.12 1.43
C VAL A 138 -1.22 25.02 1.62
N ALA A 139 -1.05 26.16 2.24
CA ALA A 139 -2.09 27.18 2.35
C ALA A 139 -2.62 27.55 0.95
N GLY A 140 -3.93 27.38 0.74
CA GLY A 140 -4.58 27.67 -0.55
C GLY A 140 -4.85 26.47 -1.47
N GLN A 141 -4.48 25.26 -1.09
CA GLN A 141 -4.99 24.08 -1.82
C GLN A 141 -6.52 23.98 -1.63
N PRO A 142 -7.28 23.70 -2.71
CA PRO A 142 -8.73 23.59 -2.60
C PRO A 142 -9.12 22.43 -1.68
N PRO A 143 -10.25 22.58 -0.95
CA PRO A 143 -10.82 21.46 -0.21
C PRO A 143 -11.11 20.29 -1.12
N GLU A 144 -10.94 19.07 -0.61
CA GLU A 144 -11.19 17.85 -1.37
C GLU A 144 -11.90 16.82 -0.47
N THR A 145 -12.97 16.22 -1.00
CA THR A 145 -13.66 15.11 -0.34
C THR A 145 -13.17 13.79 -0.89
N VAL A 146 -12.68 12.90 -0.04
CA VAL A 146 -12.11 11.64 -0.47
C VAL A 146 -12.77 10.45 0.22
N VAL A 147 -12.81 9.31 -0.47
CA VAL A 147 -13.07 8.01 0.16
C VAL A 147 -11.78 7.22 0.24
N LEU A 148 -11.56 6.56 1.37
CA LEU A 148 -10.41 5.69 1.54
C LEU A 148 -10.84 4.24 1.30
N HIS A 149 -10.23 3.59 0.29
CA HIS A 149 -10.37 2.16 0.09
C HIS A 149 -9.20 1.42 0.72
N THR A 150 -9.48 0.54 1.68
CA THR A 150 -8.49 -0.36 2.27
C THR A 150 -8.67 -1.77 1.71
N SER A 151 -7.60 -2.35 1.20
CA SER A 151 -7.64 -3.72 0.67
C SER A 151 -7.99 -4.75 1.75
N CYS A 152 -8.41 -5.94 1.32
CA CYS A 152 -8.71 -7.03 2.23
C CYS A 152 -7.51 -7.38 3.13
N ALA A 153 -6.29 -7.43 2.56
CA ALA A 153 -5.07 -7.72 3.30
C ALA A 153 -4.69 -6.58 4.26
N ALA A 154 -4.76 -5.32 3.81
CA ALA A 154 -4.52 -4.16 4.68
C ALA A 154 -5.43 -4.20 5.91
N ARG A 155 -6.69 -4.55 5.71
CA ARG A 155 -7.69 -4.58 6.78
C ARG A 155 -7.58 -5.81 7.68
N ARG A 156 -7.45 -7.01 7.09
CA ARG A 156 -7.61 -8.29 7.80
C ARG A 156 -6.29 -8.89 8.27
N GLU A 157 -5.21 -8.69 7.53
CA GLU A 157 -3.89 -9.23 7.83
C GLU A 157 -3.01 -8.20 8.53
N MET A 158 -2.93 -6.98 7.98
CA MET A 158 -2.06 -5.93 8.48
C MET A 158 -2.70 -5.05 9.55
N GLY A 159 -4.04 -4.94 9.58
CA GLY A 159 -4.75 -4.05 10.51
C GLY A 159 -4.49 -2.56 10.26
N THR A 160 -4.12 -2.18 9.02
CA THR A 160 -3.65 -0.82 8.70
C THR A 160 -4.75 0.13 8.23
N ARG A 161 -6.03 -0.28 8.29
CA ARG A 161 -7.14 0.62 7.95
C ARG A 161 -7.08 1.93 8.72
N ASP A 162 -7.02 1.84 10.04
CA ASP A 162 -7.09 3.01 10.92
C ASP A 162 -5.83 3.88 10.82
N HIS A 163 -4.70 3.31 10.37
CA HIS A 163 -3.49 4.09 10.09
C HIS A 163 -3.69 5.00 8.87
N GLY A 164 -4.23 4.47 7.78
CA GLY A 164 -4.56 5.27 6.60
C GLY A 164 -5.61 6.34 6.91
N VAL A 165 -6.64 5.99 7.70
CA VAL A 165 -7.67 6.93 8.17
C VAL A 165 -7.03 8.07 8.96
N ALA A 166 -6.19 7.76 9.96
CA ALA A 166 -5.55 8.78 10.79
C ALA A 166 -4.66 9.74 9.98
N LEU A 167 -3.92 9.22 8.98
CA LEU A 167 -3.08 10.06 8.12
C LEU A 167 -3.91 10.98 7.22
N VAL A 168 -5.00 10.47 6.65
CA VAL A 168 -5.89 11.26 5.78
C VAL A 168 -6.66 12.32 6.58
N ASP A 169 -7.20 11.94 7.73
CA ASP A 169 -7.99 12.84 8.60
C ASP A 169 -7.12 13.94 9.23
N ALA A 170 -5.79 13.76 9.30
CA ALA A 170 -4.84 14.77 9.75
C ALA A 170 -4.54 15.87 8.71
N LEU A 171 -4.97 15.70 7.44
CA LEU A 171 -4.66 16.67 6.39
C LEU A 171 -5.66 17.82 6.37
N PRO A 172 -5.19 19.07 6.34
CA PRO A 172 -6.09 20.23 6.28
C PRO A 172 -6.82 20.29 4.94
N GLY A 173 -8.09 20.71 5.00
CA GLY A 173 -8.93 20.84 3.82
C GLY A 173 -9.34 19.52 3.19
N ILE A 174 -9.08 18.38 3.84
CA ILE A 174 -9.57 17.08 3.42
C ILE A 174 -10.78 16.68 4.27
N THR A 175 -11.83 16.26 3.59
CA THR A 175 -13.00 15.62 4.19
C THR A 175 -13.02 14.16 3.75
N ARG A 176 -12.88 13.24 4.70
CA ARG A 176 -13.01 11.82 4.39
C ARG A 176 -14.46 11.39 4.50
N ALA A 177 -15.06 10.99 3.38
CA ALA A 177 -16.39 10.41 3.36
C ALA A 177 -16.31 8.87 3.54
N GLU A 178 -17.25 8.32 4.30
CA GLU A 178 -17.39 6.87 4.43
C GLU A 178 -18.44 6.36 3.46
N HIS A 179 -18.13 5.26 2.77
CA HIS A 179 -19.07 4.63 1.88
C HIS A 179 -19.48 3.23 2.40
N GLN A 180 -20.72 2.84 2.11
CA GLN A 180 -21.32 1.64 2.71
C GLN A 180 -20.53 0.35 2.47
N ARG A 181 -19.85 0.24 1.32
CA ARG A 181 -19.09 -0.96 0.93
C ARG A 181 -17.57 -0.84 1.19
N GLU A 182 -17.16 -0.02 2.16
CA GLU A 182 -15.75 0.19 2.47
C GLU A 182 -15.01 -1.14 2.78
N SER A 183 -15.62 -2.02 3.58
CA SER A 183 -15.02 -3.29 4.02
C SER A 183 -15.06 -4.42 2.97
N GLU A 184 -15.77 -4.22 1.86
CA GLU A 184 -15.89 -5.23 0.82
C GLU A 184 -14.68 -5.25 -0.11
N CYS A 185 -14.42 -6.40 -0.72
CA CYS A 185 -13.35 -6.55 -1.71
C CYS A 185 -13.63 -5.72 -2.96
N CYS A 186 -12.58 -5.19 -3.59
CA CYS A 186 -12.67 -4.50 -4.87
C CYS A 186 -12.80 -5.45 -6.08
N GLY A 187 -12.69 -6.76 -5.88
CA GLY A 187 -12.74 -7.76 -6.96
C GLY A 187 -11.40 -8.06 -7.64
N PHE A 188 -10.30 -7.34 -7.34
CA PHE A 188 -9.01 -7.58 -7.99
C PHE A 188 -8.47 -8.99 -7.73
N GLY A 189 -8.18 -9.33 -6.46
CA GLY A 189 -7.77 -10.66 -6.01
C GLY A 189 -6.56 -11.26 -6.75
N GLY A 190 -5.63 -10.45 -7.27
CA GLY A 190 -4.52 -10.92 -8.10
C GLY A 190 -5.02 -11.57 -9.40
N THR A 191 -4.89 -12.90 -9.51
CA THR A 191 -5.38 -13.65 -10.68
C THR A 191 -6.91 -13.87 -10.69
N PHE A 192 -7.61 -13.56 -9.59
CA PHE A 192 -9.06 -13.77 -9.48
C PHE A 192 -9.83 -12.95 -10.53
N SER A 193 -9.48 -11.71 -10.75
CA SER A 193 -10.11 -10.85 -11.75
C SER A 193 -10.00 -11.39 -13.18
N LEU A 194 -8.94 -12.16 -13.46
CA LEU A 194 -8.74 -12.81 -14.77
C LEU A 194 -9.48 -14.15 -14.86
N LYS A 195 -9.52 -14.92 -13.76
CA LYS A 195 -10.18 -16.24 -13.73
C LYS A 195 -11.70 -16.15 -13.59
N HIS A 196 -12.20 -15.10 -12.97
CA HIS A 196 -13.61 -14.88 -12.64
C HIS A 196 -14.04 -13.43 -12.99
N PRO A 197 -13.94 -13.02 -14.27
CA PRO A 197 -14.13 -11.63 -14.68
C PRO A 197 -15.54 -11.11 -14.37
N ASP A 198 -16.57 -11.95 -14.51
CA ASP A 198 -17.95 -11.55 -14.25
C ASP A 198 -18.19 -11.23 -12.77
N ILE A 199 -17.65 -12.06 -11.87
CA ILE A 199 -17.75 -11.84 -10.42
C ILE A 199 -16.94 -10.62 -10.02
N SER A 200 -15.71 -10.52 -10.50
CA SER A 200 -14.85 -9.36 -10.26
C SER A 200 -15.49 -8.07 -10.77
N GLY A 201 -16.10 -8.12 -11.96
CA GLY A 201 -16.84 -7.02 -12.56
C GLY A 201 -18.00 -6.55 -11.69
N ALA A 202 -18.84 -7.47 -11.21
CA ALA A 202 -19.95 -7.13 -10.30
C ALA A 202 -19.44 -6.48 -9.00
N MET A 203 -18.41 -7.05 -8.38
CA MET A 203 -17.82 -6.51 -7.14
C MET A 203 -17.26 -5.09 -7.32
N VAL A 204 -16.57 -4.83 -8.42
CA VAL A 204 -15.98 -3.50 -8.66
C VAL A 204 -17.04 -2.47 -9.02
N GLN A 205 -18.10 -2.85 -9.74
CA GLN A 205 -19.24 -1.98 -10.04
C GLN A 205 -19.92 -1.50 -8.77
N ASP A 206 -20.24 -2.42 -7.86
CA ASP A 206 -20.83 -2.12 -6.55
C ASP A 206 -19.93 -1.19 -5.73
N LYS A 207 -18.61 -1.40 -5.78
CA LYS A 207 -17.63 -0.55 -5.11
C LYS A 207 -17.64 0.88 -5.67
N ILE A 208 -17.64 1.03 -7.00
CA ILE A 208 -17.66 2.33 -7.69
C ILE A 208 -18.97 3.05 -7.36
N ALA A 209 -20.13 2.37 -7.48
CA ALA A 209 -21.41 2.96 -7.18
C ALA A 209 -21.48 3.48 -5.73
N SER A 210 -20.99 2.69 -4.77
CA SER A 210 -20.96 3.07 -3.35
C SER A 210 -20.03 4.27 -3.09
N ALA A 211 -18.87 4.35 -3.76
CA ALA A 211 -17.96 5.48 -3.63
C ALA A 211 -18.55 6.74 -4.27
N CYS A 212 -19.07 6.66 -5.50
CA CYS A 212 -19.70 7.79 -6.19
C CYS A 212 -20.92 8.35 -5.45
N ALA A 213 -21.67 7.50 -4.77
CA ALA A 213 -22.84 7.94 -3.97
C ALA A 213 -22.49 8.88 -2.82
N THR A 214 -21.22 8.96 -2.40
CA THR A 214 -20.75 9.91 -1.39
C THR A 214 -20.50 11.32 -1.95
N GLY A 215 -20.48 11.49 -3.26
CA GLY A 215 -20.08 12.75 -3.90
C GLY A 215 -18.59 13.07 -3.75
N CYS A 216 -17.73 12.06 -3.50
CA CYS A 216 -16.30 12.28 -3.33
C CYS A 216 -15.62 12.72 -4.64
N ASP A 217 -14.59 13.56 -4.49
CA ASP A 217 -13.75 13.99 -5.60
C ASP A 217 -12.76 12.88 -6.04
N ARG A 218 -12.44 11.94 -5.12
CA ARG A 218 -11.38 10.95 -5.34
C ARG A 218 -11.51 9.75 -4.43
N LEU A 219 -11.05 8.58 -4.93
CA LEU A 219 -10.81 7.39 -4.14
C LEU A 219 -9.30 7.21 -3.92
N VAL A 220 -8.90 7.10 -2.65
CA VAL A 220 -7.51 6.89 -2.24
C VAL A 220 -7.32 5.48 -1.72
N SER A 221 -6.23 4.83 -2.08
CA SER A 221 -5.86 3.50 -1.55
C SER A 221 -4.35 3.31 -1.50
N ALA A 222 -3.87 2.49 -0.55
CA ALA A 222 -2.48 2.06 -0.50
C ALA A 222 -2.20 0.82 -1.37
N ASP A 223 -3.21 0.20 -1.97
CA ASP A 223 -3.05 -1.02 -2.76
C ASP A 223 -3.25 -0.77 -4.26
N CYS A 224 -2.15 -0.80 -5.02
CA CYS A 224 -2.13 -0.56 -6.45
C CYS A 224 -3.06 -1.51 -7.22
N GLY A 225 -3.13 -2.80 -6.87
CA GLY A 225 -4.05 -3.74 -7.51
C GLY A 225 -5.52 -3.33 -7.39
N CYS A 226 -5.94 -2.83 -6.22
CA CYS A 226 -7.28 -2.29 -6.03
C CYS A 226 -7.51 -1.04 -6.88
N LEU A 227 -6.52 -0.12 -6.92
CA LEU A 227 -6.61 1.11 -7.72
C LEU A 227 -6.72 0.82 -9.22
N LEU A 228 -5.95 -0.16 -9.71
CA LEU A 228 -6.03 -0.57 -11.12
C LEU A 228 -7.43 -1.11 -11.45
N ASN A 229 -7.96 -2.03 -10.64
CA ASN A 229 -9.28 -2.60 -10.88
C ASN A 229 -10.40 -1.55 -10.82
N ILE A 230 -10.43 -0.75 -9.75
CA ILE A 230 -11.45 0.30 -9.56
C ILE A 230 -11.31 1.39 -10.63
N GLY A 231 -10.11 1.89 -10.86
CA GLY A 231 -9.88 2.99 -11.78
C GLY A 231 -10.15 2.62 -13.24
N HIS A 232 -9.80 1.40 -13.67
CA HIS A 232 -10.11 0.91 -15.01
C HIS A 232 -11.61 0.72 -15.20
N ALA A 233 -12.29 0.09 -14.25
CA ALA A 233 -13.74 -0.11 -14.33
C ALA A 233 -14.49 1.21 -14.28
N ALA A 234 -14.08 2.17 -13.44
CA ALA A 234 -14.68 3.50 -13.38
C ALA A 234 -14.57 4.24 -14.72
N ARG A 235 -13.39 4.25 -15.34
CA ARG A 235 -13.19 4.86 -16.68
C ARG A 235 -14.05 4.18 -17.75
N HIS A 236 -14.11 2.85 -17.75
CA HIS A 236 -14.90 2.09 -18.71
C HIS A 236 -16.41 2.38 -18.61
N GLN A 237 -16.90 2.66 -17.40
CA GLN A 237 -18.30 3.00 -17.15
C GLN A 237 -18.59 4.50 -17.32
N GLY A 238 -17.58 5.33 -17.57
CA GLY A 238 -17.73 6.79 -17.57
C GLY A 238 -18.03 7.39 -16.20
N ALA A 239 -17.74 6.64 -15.09
CA ALA A 239 -17.95 7.14 -13.74
C ALA A 239 -16.88 8.20 -13.38
N PRO A 240 -17.29 9.34 -12.79
CA PRO A 240 -16.36 10.42 -12.41
C PRO A 240 -15.65 10.08 -11.08
N LEU A 241 -14.86 9.01 -11.05
CA LEU A 241 -14.15 8.56 -9.86
C LEU A 241 -12.64 8.45 -10.15
N PRO A 242 -11.88 9.56 -10.02
CA PRO A 242 -10.43 9.50 -10.03
C PRO A 242 -9.93 8.63 -8.88
N VAL A 243 -8.85 7.87 -9.13
CA VAL A 243 -8.20 7.05 -8.12
C VAL A 243 -6.76 7.50 -7.93
N GLU A 244 -6.25 7.48 -6.69
CA GLU A 244 -4.89 7.91 -6.37
C GLU A 244 -4.28 7.01 -5.29
N HIS A 245 -2.97 6.73 -5.42
CA HIS A 245 -2.26 5.98 -4.41
C HIS A 245 -2.04 6.84 -3.15
N LEU A 246 -2.17 6.23 -1.96
CA LEU A 246 -2.04 6.93 -0.68
C LEU A 246 -0.72 7.72 -0.57
N ALA A 247 0.41 7.15 -1.01
CA ALA A 247 1.69 7.85 -0.98
C ALA A 247 1.68 9.14 -1.80
N THR A 248 1.15 9.08 -3.04
CA THR A 248 1.03 10.23 -3.93
C THR A 248 0.06 11.27 -3.36
N PHE A 249 -1.06 10.82 -2.81
CA PHE A 249 -2.02 11.70 -2.15
C PHE A 249 -1.40 12.45 -0.97
N LEU A 250 -0.72 11.73 -0.07
CA LEU A 250 -0.04 12.34 1.08
C LEU A 250 1.06 13.31 0.62
N TRP A 251 1.89 12.91 -0.36
CA TRP A 251 2.94 13.78 -0.88
C TRP A 251 2.36 15.08 -1.45
N ARG A 252 1.37 14.98 -2.33
CA ARG A 252 0.69 16.13 -2.96
C ARG A 252 0.04 17.05 -1.92
N ARG A 253 -0.69 16.48 -0.96
CA ARG A 253 -1.42 17.24 0.05
C ARG A 253 -0.55 17.84 1.17
N THR A 254 0.73 17.46 1.23
CA THR A 254 1.70 17.99 2.20
C THR A 254 2.83 18.81 1.56
N GLY A 255 2.55 19.46 0.43
CA GLY A 255 3.47 20.40 -0.25
C GLY A 255 4.48 19.75 -1.20
N GLY A 256 4.36 18.45 -1.44
CA GLY A 256 5.14 17.78 -2.49
C GLY A 256 4.72 18.24 -3.88
N GLY A 257 5.68 18.54 -4.75
CA GLY A 257 5.44 19.06 -6.11
C GLY A 257 5.48 20.59 -6.25
N ALA A 258 5.29 21.33 -5.16
CA ALA A 258 5.42 22.81 -5.23
C ALA A 258 6.89 23.26 -5.40
N LYS A 259 7.85 22.43 -5.02
CA LYS A 259 9.30 22.70 -5.17
C LYS A 259 9.91 22.17 -6.47
N GLU A 260 9.20 21.34 -7.22
CA GLU A 260 9.71 20.78 -8.49
C GLU A 260 9.39 21.67 -9.69
N GLN A 261 8.58 22.73 -9.52
CA GLN A 261 8.20 23.69 -10.57
C GLN A 261 8.90 25.05 -10.44
N ALA A 262 9.80 25.21 -9.46
CA ALA A 262 10.64 26.38 -9.27
C ALA A 262 12.09 26.07 -9.62
#